data_32938a81c7d9284d9dbdd4d5006b68cc
#
_entry.id   32938a81c7d9284d9dbdd4d5006b68cc
#
_cell.length_a   1.000
_cell.length_b   1.000
_cell.length_c   1.000
_cell.angle_alpha   90.00
_cell.angle_beta   90.00
_cell.angle_gamma   90.00
#
_symmetry.space_group_name_H-M   'P 1'
#
loop_
_entity.id
_entity.type
_entity.pdbx_description
1 polymer ?
#
loop_
_entity_poly.entity_id
_entity_poly.type
_entity_poly.pdbx_seq_one_letter_code
_entity_poly.pdbx_strand_id
1 'polypeptide(L)'
;MLDRVLNADVALPSSSLGALELHHLFKETYDGIWRLLRGLGVPTDRVDDAAQQVFLVYAERRADVVRGSERSFLFGTALRVAHVVRRGSPREVPGEIDYACSDQPSVDELTDQKRARQVLDGILDQLDPELRDVFVLYELEGFTMPEIAGIVEVPLGTAASRLRRGRERFSALVRRYSTFGLPSTQEAGR
;
A
#
# COMPACT_ATOMS: atom_id res chain seq x y z
N MET A 1 -58.13 2.63 -5.92
CA MET A 1 -57.58 3.96 -6.21
C MET A 1 -56.34 4.23 -5.35
N LEU A 2 -55.38 3.30 -5.38
CA LEU A 2 -54.17 3.30 -4.52
C LEU A 2 -52.98 2.66 -5.22
N ASP A 3 -52.88 2.84 -6.57
CA ASP A 3 -51.78 2.24 -7.37
C ASP A 3 -51.14 3.24 -8.31
N ARG A 4 -50.73 4.40 -7.77
CA ARG A 4 -50.10 5.44 -8.62
C ARG A 4 -49.07 6.31 -7.94
N VAL A 5 -48.34 5.80 -6.94
CA VAL A 5 -47.27 6.61 -6.24
C VAL A 5 -45.93 5.88 -6.13
N LEU A 6 -45.69 4.81 -6.88
CA LEU A 6 -44.40 4.07 -6.83
C LEU A 6 -43.64 4.09 -8.15
N ASN A 7 -43.60 5.23 -8.85
CA ASN A 7 -42.66 5.43 -9.95
C ASN A 7 -42.28 6.91 -10.03
N ALA A 8 -41.68 7.43 -8.98
CA ALA A 8 -40.85 8.61 -9.05
C ALA A 8 -39.42 8.13 -9.27
N ASP A 9 -39.04 8.06 -10.54
CA ASP A 9 -37.67 7.99 -11.01
C ASP A 9 -36.99 9.27 -10.53
N VAL A 10 -36.52 9.28 -9.27
CA VAL A 10 -35.70 10.37 -8.73
C VAL A 10 -34.33 10.18 -9.38
N ALA A 11 -34.17 10.73 -10.55
CA ALA A 11 -32.87 10.98 -11.15
C ALA A 11 -32.05 11.82 -10.17
N LEU A 12 -31.23 11.18 -9.36
CA LEU A 12 -30.25 11.86 -8.52
C LEU A 12 -29.40 12.75 -9.43
N PRO A 13 -29.16 14.03 -9.07
CA PRO A 13 -28.34 14.89 -9.89
C PRO A 13 -26.97 14.22 -10.13
N SER A 14 -26.43 14.34 -11.31
CA SER A 14 -25.20 13.67 -11.78
C SER A 14 -24.02 13.89 -10.82
N SER A 15 -24.03 14.95 -10.03
CA SER A 15 -23.07 15.24 -8.96
C SER A 15 -23.18 14.29 -7.76
N SER A 16 -24.39 13.81 -7.42
CA SER A 16 -24.59 12.89 -6.28
C SER A 16 -24.22 11.44 -6.63
N LEU A 17 -24.47 11.00 -7.87
CA LEU A 17 -24.01 9.69 -8.34
C LEU A 17 -22.49 9.62 -8.37
N GLY A 18 -21.80 10.63 -8.86
CA GLY A 18 -20.35 10.69 -8.84
C GLY A 18 -19.73 10.74 -7.44
N ALA A 19 -20.43 11.33 -6.46
CA ALA A 19 -20.00 11.34 -5.06
C ALA A 19 -20.17 9.94 -4.41
N LEU A 20 -21.23 9.21 -4.75
CA LEU A 20 -21.47 7.86 -4.27
C LEU A 20 -20.43 6.87 -4.85
N GLU A 21 -20.14 6.97 -6.15
CA GLU A 21 -19.11 6.15 -6.81
C GLU A 21 -17.73 6.41 -6.20
N LEU A 22 -17.37 7.68 -5.96
CA LEU A 22 -16.12 8.05 -5.31
C LEU A 22 -16.04 7.50 -3.87
N HIS A 23 -17.13 7.60 -3.11
CA HIS A 23 -17.19 7.08 -1.76
C HIS A 23 -17.04 5.55 -1.71
N HIS A 24 -17.66 4.83 -2.64
CA HIS A 24 -17.54 3.39 -2.76
C HIS A 24 -16.10 3.00 -3.10
N LEU A 25 -15.53 3.62 -4.12
CA LEU A 25 -14.14 3.40 -4.52
C LEU A 25 -13.15 3.70 -3.38
N PHE A 26 -13.39 4.79 -2.62
CA PHE A 26 -12.61 5.12 -1.43
C PHE A 26 -12.65 3.98 -0.40
N LYS A 27 -13.84 3.50 -0.04
CA LYS A 27 -13.99 2.40 0.93
C LYS A 27 -13.30 1.11 0.49
N GLU A 28 -13.35 0.79 -0.79
CA GLU A 28 -12.76 -0.44 -1.32
C GLU A 28 -11.23 -0.36 -1.45
N THR A 29 -10.69 0.83 -1.69
CA THR A 29 -9.27 0.96 -2.04
C THR A 29 -8.41 1.62 -0.97
N TYR A 30 -9.01 2.32 0.02
CA TYR A 30 -8.27 3.09 1.03
C TYR A 30 -7.24 2.25 1.77
N ASP A 31 -7.65 1.09 2.31
CA ASP A 31 -6.75 0.21 3.05
C ASP A 31 -5.59 -0.30 2.19
N GLY A 32 -5.86 -0.60 0.91
CA GLY A 32 -4.82 -0.99 -0.05
C GLY A 32 -3.84 0.15 -0.33
N ILE A 33 -4.35 1.36 -0.55
CA ILE A 33 -3.52 2.55 -0.76
C ILE A 33 -2.67 2.84 0.48
N TRP A 34 -3.25 2.76 1.66
CA TRP A 34 -2.56 2.96 2.93
C TRP A 34 -1.42 1.94 3.11
N ARG A 35 -1.71 0.63 2.89
CA ARG A 35 -0.69 -0.43 2.95
C ARG A 35 0.41 -0.24 1.92
N LEU A 36 0.04 0.12 0.68
CA LEU A 36 1.00 0.39 -0.38
C LEU A 36 1.95 1.52 0.03
N LEU A 37 1.42 2.67 0.47
CA LEU A 37 2.22 3.82 0.89
C LEU A 37 3.20 3.44 2.03
N ARG A 38 2.73 2.67 3.01
CA ARG A 38 3.60 2.12 4.08
C ARG A 38 4.68 1.20 3.52
N GLY A 39 4.29 0.24 2.69
CA GLY A 39 5.22 -0.70 2.04
C GLY A 39 6.25 0.00 1.15
N LEU A 40 5.89 1.17 0.59
CA LEU A 40 6.80 2.04 -0.17
C LEU A 40 7.69 2.93 0.72
N GLY A 41 7.55 2.85 2.05
CA GLY A 41 8.38 3.57 3.02
C GLY A 41 7.92 5.00 3.30
N VAL A 42 6.63 5.29 3.15
CA VAL A 42 6.05 6.55 3.66
C VAL A 42 5.95 6.45 5.18
N PRO A 43 6.48 7.44 5.94
CA PRO A 43 6.41 7.46 7.40
C PRO A 43 4.96 7.40 7.91
N THR A 44 4.75 6.78 9.08
CA THR A 44 3.39 6.58 9.63
C THR A 44 2.65 7.89 9.90
N ASP A 45 3.35 8.92 10.32
CA ASP A 45 2.81 10.26 10.59
C ASP A 45 2.41 11.02 9.31
N ARG A 46 2.81 10.55 8.13
CA ARG A 46 2.53 11.18 6.82
C ARG A 46 1.65 10.34 5.91
N VAL A 47 1.38 9.08 6.29
CA VAL A 47 0.69 8.15 5.38
C VAL A 47 -0.76 8.55 5.12
N ASP A 48 -1.45 9.12 6.10
CA ASP A 48 -2.83 9.55 5.95
C ASP A 48 -2.93 10.77 5.02
N ASP A 49 -2.04 11.74 5.16
CA ASP A 49 -1.95 12.89 4.26
C ASP A 49 -1.60 12.45 2.82
N ALA A 50 -0.66 11.51 2.68
CA ALA A 50 -0.30 10.94 1.39
C ALA A 50 -1.48 10.20 0.75
N ALA A 51 -2.22 9.40 1.52
CA ALA A 51 -3.42 8.73 1.05
C ALA A 51 -4.50 9.73 0.61
N GLN A 52 -4.76 10.76 1.40
CA GLN A 52 -5.68 11.84 1.04
C GLN A 52 -5.28 12.50 -0.28
N GLN A 53 -3.99 12.79 -0.46
CA GLN A 53 -3.47 13.37 -1.71
C GLN A 53 -3.73 12.48 -2.93
N VAL A 54 -3.62 11.15 -2.79
CA VAL A 54 -3.93 10.20 -3.88
C VAL A 54 -5.38 10.34 -4.32
N PHE A 55 -6.33 10.39 -3.38
CA PHE A 55 -7.75 10.51 -3.69
C PHE A 55 -8.13 11.90 -4.22
N LEU A 56 -7.46 12.95 -3.77
CA LEU A 56 -7.65 14.30 -4.33
C LEU A 56 -7.25 14.34 -5.82
N VAL A 57 -6.08 13.79 -6.16
CA VAL A 57 -5.63 13.69 -7.56
C VAL A 57 -6.60 12.86 -8.40
N TYR A 58 -7.13 11.76 -7.85
CA TYR A 58 -8.16 10.98 -8.54
C TYR A 58 -9.43 11.79 -8.75
N ALA A 59 -9.94 12.50 -7.73
CA ALA A 59 -11.15 13.31 -7.84
C ALA A 59 -11.04 14.38 -8.91
N GLU A 60 -9.87 15.03 -9.03
CA GLU A 60 -9.58 16.04 -10.04
C GLU A 60 -9.49 15.45 -11.47
N ARG A 61 -8.93 14.24 -11.60
CA ARG A 61 -8.64 13.61 -12.90
C ARG A 61 -9.60 12.49 -13.28
N ARG A 62 -10.65 12.24 -12.51
CA ARG A 62 -11.53 11.09 -12.71
C ARG A 62 -12.17 11.04 -14.12
N ALA A 63 -12.37 12.19 -14.75
CA ALA A 63 -12.92 12.26 -16.11
C ALA A 63 -11.94 11.72 -17.17
N ASP A 64 -10.65 11.74 -16.88
CA ASP A 64 -9.59 11.25 -17.77
C ASP A 64 -9.27 9.77 -17.53
N VAL A 65 -9.79 9.19 -16.43
CA VAL A 65 -9.50 7.80 -16.06
C VAL A 65 -10.42 6.86 -16.85
N VAL A 66 -9.83 5.91 -17.55
CA VAL A 66 -10.57 4.89 -18.28
C VAL A 66 -11.35 4.03 -17.30
N ARG A 67 -12.64 3.83 -17.58
CA ARG A 67 -13.52 3.02 -16.73
C ARG A 67 -12.97 1.59 -16.57
N GLY A 68 -12.86 1.13 -15.33
CA GLY A 68 -12.26 -0.17 -14.98
C GLY A 68 -10.74 -0.12 -14.74
N SER A 69 -10.08 1.04 -14.94
CA SER A 69 -8.67 1.22 -14.61
C SER A 69 -8.44 2.11 -13.37
N GLU A 70 -9.51 2.40 -12.63
CA GLU A 70 -9.49 3.29 -11.45
C GLU A 70 -8.48 2.80 -10.40
N ARG A 71 -8.46 1.48 -10.14
CA ARG A 71 -7.52 0.87 -9.21
C ARG A 71 -6.08 1.07 -9.65
N SER A 72 -5.76 0.78 -10.91
CA SER A 72 -4.41 0.98 -11.46
C SER A 72 -3.98 2.45 -11.42
N PHE A 73 -4.90 3.37 -11.70
CA PHE A 73 -4.65 4.81 -11.61
C PHE A 73 -4.34 5.26 -10.19
N LEU A 74 -5.15 4.82 -9.20
CA LEU A 74 -4.95 5.15 -7.78
C LEU A 74 -3.61 4.62 -7.28
N PHE A 75 -3.28 3.36 -7.58
CA PHE A 75 -2.03 2.74 -7.14
C PHE A 75 -0.80 3.35 -7.84
N GLY A 76 -0.91 3.69 -9.12
CA GLY A 76 0.13 4.46 -9.83
C GLY A 76 0.31 5.87 -9.28
N THR A 77 -0.77 6.52 -8.85
CA THR A 77 -0.71 7.82 -8.17
C THR A 77 -0.07 7.69 -6.79
N ALA A 78 -0.43 6.67 -6.02
CA ALA A 78 0.17 6.40 -4.71
C ALA A 78 1.69 6.17 -4.81
N LEU A 79 2.14 5.44 -5.84
CA LEU A 79 3.57 5.26 -6.12
C LEU A 79 4.29 6.61 -6.30
N ARG A 80 3.73 7.49 -7.14
CA ARG A 80 4.29 8.84 -7.37
C ARG A 80 4.30 9.69 -6.11
N VAL A 81 3.20 9.68 -5.34
CA VAL A 81 3.09 10.40 -4.06
C VAL A 81 4.14 9.88 -3.07
N ALA A 82 4.28 8.55 -2.91
CA ALA A 82 5.30 7.97 -2.05
C ALA A 82 6.72 8.41 -2.41
N HIS A 83 7.05 8.42 -3.70
CA HIS A 83 8.36 8.89 -4.17
C HIS A 83 8.61 10.37 -3.86
N VAL A 84 7.58 11.23 -3.98
CA VAL A 84 7.70 12.66 -3.63
C VAL A 84 7.91 12.83 -2.13
N VAL A 85 7.10 12.18 -1.29
CA VAL A 85 7.19 12.26 0.17
C VAL A 85 8.56 11.81 0.65
N ARG A 86 9.10 10.71 0.10
CA ARG A 86 10.41 10.18 0.46
C ARG A 86 11.57 11.08 0.03
N ARG A 87 11.49 11.76 -1.12
CA ARG A 87 12.51 12.72 -1.56
C ARG A 87 12.55 13.96 -0.68
N GLY A 88 11.41 14.39 -0.15
CA GLY A 88 11.28 15.53 0.75
C GLY A 88 11.62 15.24 2.21
N SER A 89 11.73 13.96 2.60
CA SER A 89 12.21 13.57 3.93
C SER A 89 13.74 13.47 3.91
N PRO A 90 14.45 14.00 4.92
CA PRO A 90 15.84 13.65 5.14
C PRO A 90 15.92 12.12 5.18
N ARG A 91 16.80 11.53 4.36
CA ARG A 91 17.03 10.11 4.37
C ARG A 91 17.61 9.76 5.73
N GLU A 92 16.77 9.34 6.66
CA GLU A 92 17.26 8.58 7.80
C GLU A 92 17.89 7.35 7.18
N VAL A 93 19.21 7.32 7.19
CA VAL A 93 19.98 6.11 6.92
C VAL A 93 19.37 5.08 7.88
N PRO A 94 18.94 3.90 7.45
CA PRO A 94 18.49 2.87 8.36
C PRO A 94 19.68 2.61 9.30
N GLY A 95 19.67 3.31 10.43
CA GLY A 95 20.47 2.94 11.59
C GLY A 95 20.03 1.54 11.96
N GLU A 96 20.91 0.78 12.60
CA GLU A 96 20.52 -0.45 13.27
C GLU A 96 19.16 -0.22 13.90
N ILE A 97 18.19 -1.09 13.54
CA ILE A 97 16.84 -1.00 14.08
C ILE A 97 16.99 -1.13 15.58
N ASP A 98 16.99 0.00 16.26
CA ASP A 98 17.03 0.06 17.71
C ASP A 98 15.69 -0.54 18.16
N TYR A 99 15.74 -1.76 18.66
CA TYR A 99 14.62 -2.45 19.29
C TYR A 99 14.36 -1.80 20.66
N ALA A 100 14.09 -0.49 20.67
CA ALA A 100 13.57 0.16 21.84
C ALA A 100 12.21 -0.44 22.16
N CYS A 101 12.27 -1.49 22.97
CA CYS A 101 11.14 -2.12 23.61
C CYS A 101 10.49 -1.06 24.49
N SER A 102 9.41 -0.44 24.01
CA SER A 102 8.51 0.31 24.86
C SER A 102 7.74 -0.71 25.69
N ASP A 103 8.20 -0.91 26.92
CA ASP A 103 7.50 -1.67 27.93
C ASP A 103 6.15 -1.01 28.25
N GLN A 104 5.07 -1.56 27.68
CA GLN A 104 3.74 -1.50 28.28
C GLN A 104 3.01 -2.83 28.05
N PRO A 105 2.47 -3.44 29.11
CA PRO A 105 1.95 -4.79 29.05
C PRO A 105 0.52 -4.86 28.53
N SER A 106 0.26 -5.96 27.82
CA SER A 106 -1.02 -6.58 27.48
C SER A 106 -1.86 -5.98 26.37
N VAL A 107 -1.69 -6.59 25.23
CA VAL A 107 -2.68 -7.24 24.34
C VAL A 107 -1.84 -8.06 23.34
N ASP A 108 -1.57 -9.32 23.63
CA ASP A 108 -0.50 -10.10 22.97
C ASP A 108 -0.65 -10.25 21.44
N GLU A 109 -1.83 -10.48 20.91
CA GLU A 109 -1.99 -10.67 19.45
C GLU A 109 -1.86 -9.36 18.64
N LEU A 110 -2.37 -8.24 19.15
CA LEU A 110 -2.23 -6.94 18.48
C LEU A 110 -0.79 -6.43 18.52
N THR A 111 -0.04 -6.82 19.53
CA THR A 111 1.38 -6.47 19.68
C THR A 111 2.23 -7.26 18.68
N ASP A 112 1.96 -8.56 18.52
CA ASP A 112 2.69 -9.41 17.57
C ASP A 112 2.44 -8.99 16.11
N GLN A 113 1.21 -8.64 15.75
CA GLN A 113 0.89 -8.13 14.42
C GLN A 113 1.57 -6.79 14.13
N LYS A 114 1.59 -5.87 15.09
CA LYS A 114 2.31 -4.60 14.96
C LYS A 114 3.80 -4.81 14.80
N ARG A 115 4.39 -5.71 15.59
CA ARG A 115 5.81 -6.05 15.50
C ARG A 115 6.17 -6.71 14.18
N ALA A 116 5.36 -7.67 13.72
CA ALA A 116 5.55 -8.30 12.41
C ALA A 116 5.48 -7.26 11.27
N ARG A 117 4.57 -6.29 11.38
CA ARG A 117 4.45 -5.18 10.43
C ARG A 117 5.69 -4.28 10.42
N GLN A 118 6.19 -3.91 11.58
CA GLN A 118 7.41 -3.11 11.71
C GLN A 118 8.62 -3.82 11.10
N VAL A 119 8.76 -5.13 11.34
CA VAL A 119 9.82 -5.93 10.72
C VAL A 119 9.69 -5.95 9.21
N LEU A 120 8.47 -6.16 8.68
CA LEU A 120 8.21 -6.13 7.24
C LEU A 120 8.59 -4.77 6.64
N ASP A 121 8.12 -3.67 7.23
CA ASP A 121 8.43 -2.31 6.79
C ASP A 121 9.95 -2.09 6.77
N GLY A 122 10.66 -2.49 7.82
CA GLY A 122 12.12 -2.37 7.92
C GLY A 122 12.89 -3.23 6.89
N ILE A 123 12.36 -4.39 6.51
CA ILE A 123 12.93 -5.21 5.42
C ILE A 123 12.67 -4.53 4.07
N LEU A 124 11.45 -4.05 3.84
CA LEU A 124 11.10 -3.37 2.60
C LEU A 124 11.92 -2.09 2.39
N ASP A 125 12.25 -1.37 3.47
CA ASP A 125 13.08 -0.17 3.42
C ASP A 125 14.52 -0.43 2.96
N GLN A 126 15.02 -1.65 3.10
CA GLN A 126 16.34 -2.07 2.62
C GLN A 126 16.35 -2.54 1.16
N LEU A 127 15.19 -2.62 0.50
CA LEU A 127 15.13 -2.89 -0.93
C LEU A 127 15.43 -1.62 -1.73
N ASP A 128 16.11 -1.78 -2.86
CA ASP A 128 16.22 -0.72 -3.85
C ASP A 128 14.81 -0.25 -4.27
N PRO A 129 14.57 1.06 -4.42
CA PRO A 129 13.24 1.60 -4.69
C PRO A 129 12.52 0.91 -5.86
N GLU A 130 13.21 0.70 -6.99
CA GLU A 130 12.63 0.06 -8.18
C GLU A 130 12.26 -1.41 -7.96
N LEU A 131 12.97 -2.12 -7.09
CA LEU A 131 12.67 -3.50 -6.74
C LEU A 131 11.50 -3.55 -5.75
N ARG A 132 11.49 -2.61 -4.80
CA ARG A 132 10.42 -2.46 -3.81
C ARG A 132 9.08 -2.18 -4.47
N ASP A 133 9.02 -1.23 -5.40
CA ASP A 133 7.81 -0.83 -6.09
C ASP A 133 7.12 -2.04 -6.74
N VAL A 134 7.88 -2.81 -7.52
CA VAL A 134 7.34 -4.00 -8.20
C VAL A 134 7.00 -5.10 -7.19
N PHE A 135 7.83 -5.29 -6.16
CA PHE A 135 7.62 -6.31 -5.13
C PHE A 135 6.33 -6.05 -4.33
N VAL A 136 6.14 -4.83 -3.85
CA VAL A 136 4.95 -4.46 -3.05
C VAL A 136 3.67 -4.56 -3.88
N LEU A 137 3.68 -4.08 -5.12
CA LEU A 137 2.53 -4.19 -6.03
C LEU A 137 2.15 -5.65 -6.31
N TYR A 138 3.12 -6.53 -6.48
CA TYR A 138 2.88 -7.94 -6.79
C TYR A 138 2.50 -8.75 -5.54
N GLU A 139 3.36 -8.75 -4.51
CA GLU A 139 3.25 -9.64 -3.36
C GLU A 139 2.23 -9.19 -2.32
N LEU A 140 2.04 -7.88 -2.15
CA LEU A 140 1.15 -7.34 -1.12
C LEU A 140 -0.19 -6.88 -1.68
N GLU A 141 -0.21 -6.32 -2.89
CA GLU A 141 -1.43 -5.75 -3.47
C GLU A 141 -2.03 -6.61 -4.59
N GLY A 142 -1.35 -7.68 -5.01
CA GLY A 142 -1.88 -8.71 -5.91
C GLY A 142 -2.11 -8.24 -7.35
N PHE A 143 -1.36 -7.23 -7.83
CA PHE A 143 -1.40 -6.84 -9.23
C PHE A 143 -0.74 -7.88 -10.13
N THR A 144 -1.27 -8.04 -11.32
CA THR A 144 -0.65 -8.86 -12.37
C THR A 144 0.59 -8.17 -12.96
N MET A 145 1.50 -8.95 -13.53
CA MET A 145 2.72 -8.39 -14.14
C MET A 145 2.45 -7.36 -15.25
N PRO A 146 1.46 -7.56 -16.16
CA PRO A 146 1.10 -6.53 -17.14
C PRO A 146 0.61 -5.22 -16.51
N GLU A 147 -0.23 -5.29 -15.47
CA GLU A 147 -0.68 -4.10 -14.74
C GLU A 147 0.48 -3.37 -14.07
N ILE A 148 1.39 -4.11 -13.42
CA ILE A 148 2.58 -3.54 -12.78
C ILE A 148 3.46 -2.86 -13.83
N ALA A 149 3.71 -3.50 -14.97
CA ALA A 149 4.50 -2.91 -16.04
C ALA A 149 3.92 -1.56 -16.51
N GLY A 150 2.57 -1.47 -16.61
CA GLY A 150 1.87 -0.22 -16.89
C GLY A 150 1.96 0.81 -15.76
N ILE A 151 1.83 0.39 -14.51
CA ILE A 151 1.89 1.28 -13.33
C ILE A 151 3.29 1.90 -13.15
N VAL A 152 4.36 1.07 -13.26
CA VAL A 152 5.75 1.52 -13.09
C VAL A 152 6.38 2.00 -14.39
N GLU A 153 5.64 2.01 -15.48
CA GLU A 153 6.01 2.54 -16.81
C GLU A 153 7.31 1.91 -17.36
N VAL A 154 7.43 0.58 -17.28
CA VAL A 154 8.57 -0.17 -17.81
C VAL A 154 8.12 -1.37 -18.66
N PRO A 155 8.97 -1.88 -19.56
CA PRO A 155 8.67 -3.10 -20.30
C PRO A 155 8.39 -4.28 -19.36
N LEU A 156 7.47 -5.19 -19.77
CA LEU A 156 7.06 -6.37 -18.97
C LEU A 156 8.27 -7.22 -18.52
N GLY A 157 9.26 -7.44 -19.39
CA GLY A 157 10.46 -8.17 -19.04
C GLY A 157 11.31 -7.47 -17.98
N THR A 158 11.32 -6.13 -17.97
CA THR A 158 12.01 -5.34 -16.94
C THR A 158 11.28 -5.49 -15.60
N ALA A 159 9.94 -5.36 -15.57
CA ALA A 159 9.15 -5.58 -14.37
C ALA A 159 9.36 -7.00 -13.81
N ALA A 160 9.32 -8.03 -14.65
CA ALA A 160 9.56 -9.42 -14.25
C ALA A 160 10.96 -9.63 -13.66
N SER A 161 12.00 -9.03 -14.27
CA SER A 161 13.36 -9.11 -13.75
C SER A 161 13.55 -8.36 -12.42
N ARG A 162 12.87 -7.22 -12.25
CA ARG A 162 12.83 -6.47 -10.98
C ARG A 162 12.17 -7.30 -9.88
N LEU A 163 11.03 -7.94 -10.16
CA LEU A 163 10.35 -8.82 -9.20
C LEU A 163 11.25 -9.96 -8.75
N ARG A 164 11.89 -10.67 -9.70
CA ARG A 164 12.82 -11.78 -9.37
C ARG A 164 13.92 -11.29 -8.42
N ARG A 165 14.61 -10.20 -8.77
CA ARG A 165 15.68 -9.63 -7.92
C ARG A 165 15.13 -9.14 -6.57
N GLY A 166 13.95 -8.54 -6.56
CA GLY A 166 13.27 -8.11 -5.32
C GLY A 166 13.03 -9.29 -4.38
N ARG A 167 12.52 -10.43 -4.90
CA ARG A 167 12.32 -11.67 -4.12
C ARG A 167 13.63 -12.23 -3.58
N GLU A 168 14.68 -12.27 -4.40
CA GLU A 168 16.02 -12.73 -3.99
C GLU A 168 16.55 -11.86 -2.83
N ARG A 169 16.48 -10.54 -2.98
CA ARG A 169 16.95 -9.61 -1.96
C ARG A 169 16.12 -9.68 -0.69
N PHE A 170 14.78 -9.68 -0.80
CA PHE A 170 13.87 -9.83 0.33
C PHE A 170 14.16 -11.12 1.13
N SER A 171 14.28 -12.26 0.43
CA SER A 171 14.59 -13.54 1.08
C SER A 171 15.96 -13.53 1.77
N ALA A 172 16.95 -12.85 1.22
CA ALA A 172 18.26 -12.69 1.87
C ALA A 172 18.16 -11.85 3.14
N LEU A 173 17.37 -10.77 3.12
CA LEU A 173 17.12 -9.92 4.28
C LEU A 173 16.37 -10.68 5.37
N VAL A 174 15.28 -11.39 5.03
CA VAL A 174 14.53 -12.22 5.99
C VAL A 174 15.45 -13.22 6.70
N ARG A 175 16.32 -13.93 5.97
CA ARG A 175 17.29 -14.85 6.57
C ARG A 175 18.22 -14.16 7.58
N ARG A 176 18.69 -12.96 7.26
CA ARG A 176 19.49 -12.16 8.22
C ARG A 176 18.71 -11.83 9.48
N TYR A 177 17.48 -11.36 9.35
CA TYR A 177 16.63 -11.06 10.51
C TYR A 177 16.32 -12.31 11.35
N SER A 178 16.07 -13.46 10.73
CA SER A 178 15.84 -14.72 11.44
C SER A 178 17.08 -15.22 12.21
N THR A 179 18.28 -14.91 11.73
CA THR A 179 19.53 -15.33 12.36
C THR A 179 19.93 -14.43 13.54
N PHE A 180 19.52 -13.15 13.50
CA PHE A 180 19.88 -12.15 14.52
C PHE A 180 18.75 -11.82 15.52
N GLY A 181 17.64 -12.54 15.51
CA GLY A 181 16.60 -12.49 16.55
C GLY A 181 15.24 -12.00 16.09
N LEU A 182 14.47 -12.94 15.50
CA LEU A 182 13.06 -13.05 15.86
C LEU A 182 13.00 -14.01 17.07
N PRO A 183 12.26 -13.71 18.14
CA PRO A 183 11.97 -14.74 19.12
C PRO A 183 11.23 -15.86 18.39
N SER A 184 11.85 -17.04 18.34
CA SER A 184 11.23 -18.26 17.86
C SER A 184 9.93 -18.47 18.62
N THR A 185 8.81 -18.49 17.91
CA THR A 185 7.53 -19.00 18.40
C THR A 185 7.68 -20.53 18.59
N GLN A 186 8.43 -20.94 19.59
CA GLN A 186 8.46 -22.31 20.08
C GLN A 186 8.42 -22.28 21.60
N GLU A 187 7.39 -22.90 22.10
CA GLU A 187 7.10 -23.30 23.50
C GLU A 187 5.92 -22.59 24.16
N ALA A 188 4.72 -22.78 23.58
CA ALA A 188 3.52 -22.88 24.40
C ALA A 188 2.88 -24.25 24.12
N GLY A 189 3.53 -25.29 24.71
CA GLY A 189 3.08 -26.67 24.61
C GLY A 189 3.73 -27.51 25.70
N ARG A 190 3.32 -27.26 26.98
CA ARG A 190 3.33 -28.25 28.05
C ARG A 190 2.41 -27.83 29.17
#